data_7ee3259d62789ef3b36fd0b7149c8927
#
_entry.id   7ee3259d62789ef3b36fd0b7149c8927
#
_cell.length_a   1.000
_cell.length_b   1.000
_cell.length_c   1.000
_cell.angle_alpha   90.00
_cell.angle_beta   90.00
_cell.angle_gamma   90.00
#
_symmetry.space_group_name_H-M   'P 1'
#
loop_
_entity.id
_entity.type
_entity.pdbx_description
1 polymer ?
#
loop_
_entity_poly.entity_id
_entity_poly.type
_entity_poly.pdbx_seq_one_letter_code
_entity_poly.pdbx_strand_id
1 'polypeptide(L)'
;MQTWVWILIGIAAFLLLSFGGMIAATLPIARKVYHSILVRTDQDKWKRANSYPPNKEHTRMFDLGMQWAADHIDRMHPVQIENDGLKLAGEYFDFGADRCAIIFPGRTESLYYSYYFAPPYVQAGCNVLVVDSRAHGLSEGKYNYCGTREYSDVIAWTRFANEQLHNSDVVLHGICVGGAAVVLAAAKPEFPACVSHIVVEGLFATFRESFKLHMKAEKKPVFPVLNEIFWVARMESGLKVRDSAPIRCIDKVRVPILFLHGTKDAFSLPRRARQLYAKCTAPKQLVWMDKGSHSHLRINNTEVYDGAILAFLEPSVVA
;
A
#
# COMPACT_ATOMS: atom_id res chain seq x y z
N MET A 1 11.20 32.89 -48.69
CA MET A 1 10.41 32.59 -47.45
C MET A 1 9.56 31.32 -47.54
N GLN A 2 8.96 30.98 -48.67
CA GLN A 2 8.08 29.78 -48.79
C GLN A 2 8.78 28.44 -48.65
N THR A 3 10.01 28.24 -49.15
CA THR A 3 10.71 26.93 -49.13
C THR A 3 11.02 26.46 -47.72
N TRP A 4 11.47 27.34 -46.84
CA TRP A 4 11.75 27.00 -45.44
C TRP A 4 10.50 26.61 -44.65
N VAL A 5 9.35 27.19 -44.97
CA VAL A 5 8.05 26.80 -44.34
C VAL A 5 7.70 25.36 -44.69
N TRP A 6 7.84 24.96 -45.95
CA TRP A 6 7.57 23.57 -46.36
C TRP A 6 8.54 22.56 -45.74
N ILE A 7 9.83 22.92 -45.56
CA ILE A 7 10.79 22.08 -44.87
C ILE A 7 10.39 21.89 -43.41
N LEU A 8 10.00 22.97 -42.71
CA LEU A 8 9.55 22.89 -41.31
C LEU A 8 8.26 22.09 -41.17
N ILE A 9 7.31 22.20 -42.09
CA ILE A 9 6.09 21.40 -42.11
C ILE A 9 6.42 19.92 -42.32
N GLY A 10 7.34 19.60 -43.26
CA GLY A 10 7.79 18.23 -43.50
C GLY A 10 8.47 17.60 -42.30
N ILE A 11 9.35 18.35 -41.62
CA ILE A 11 9.98 17.90 -40.37
C ILE A 11 8.93 17.67 -39.27
N ALA A 12 8.01 18.60 -39.09
CA ALA A 12 6.93 18.46 -38.09
C ALA A 12 6.04 17.24 -38.37
N ALA A 13 5.65 17.05 -39.63
CA ALA A 13 4.87 15.88 -40.04
C ALA A 13 5.62 14.56 -39.81
N PHE A 14 6.92 14.50 -40.15
CA PHE A 14 7.77 13.33 -39.90
C PHE A 14 7.87 13.03 -38.40
N LEU A 15 8.10 14.02 -37.54
CA LEU A 15 8.16 13.86 -36.10
C LEU A 15 6.83 13.37 -35.52
N LEU A 16 5.70 13.94 -35.98
CA LEU A 16 4.37 13.51 -35.55
C LEU A 16 4.07 12.08 -35.95
N LEU A 17 4.38 11.67 -37.19
CA LEU A 17 4.20 10.30 -37.67
C LEU A 17 5.10 9.30 -36.93
N SER A 18 6.37 9.67 -36.71
CA SER A 18 7.31 8.83 -35.96
C SER A 18 6.88 8.66 -34.51
N PHE A 19 6.46 9.74 -33.85
CA PHE A 19 5.96 9.69 -32.48
C PHE A 19 4.64 8.91 -32.38
N GLY A 20 3.72 9.14 -33.30
CA GLY A 20 2.45 8.40 -33.41
C GLY A 20 2.66 6.91 -33.63
N GLY A 21 3.58 6.55 -34.54
CA GLY A 21 3.96 5.16 -34.77
C GLY A 21 4.59 4.49 -33.54
N MET A 22 5.44 5.21 -32.81
CA MET A 22 6.01 4.71 -31.53
C MET A 22 4.91 4.44 -30.51
N ILE A 23 3.98 5.38 -30.30
CA ILE A 23 2.84 5.20 -29.38
C ILE A 23 1.98 4.00 -29.82
N ALA A 24 1.63 3.88 -31.09
CA ALA A 24 0.84 2.79 -31.60
C ALA A 24 1.51 1.41 -31.37
N ALA A 25 2.82 1.34 -31.47
CA ALA A 25 3.60 0.12 -31.23
C ALA A 25 3.72 -0.24 -29.74
N THR A 26 3.80 0.76 -28.83
CA THR A 26 4.02 0.54 -27.40
C THR A 26 2.75 0.44 -26.57
N LEU A 27 1.64 0.99 -27.04
CA LEU A 27 0.35 0.99 -26.34
C LEU A 27 -0.18 -0.43 -26.00
N PRO A 28 -0.11 -1.44 -26.88
CA PRO A 28 -0.50 -2.82 -26.53
C PRO A 28 0.36 -3.39 -25.39
N ILE A 29 1.65 -3.06 -25.36
CA ILE A 29 2.59 -3.46 -24.30
C ILE A 29 2.17 -2.80 -22.99
N ALA A 30 1.93 -1.50 -23.02
CA ALA A 30 1.49 -0.75 -21.87
C ALA A 30 0.18 -1.28 -21.28
N ARG A 31 -0.78 -1.63 -22.14
CA ARG A 31 -2.05 -2.24 -21.74
C ARG A 31 -1.83 -3.61 -21.10
N LYS A 32 -0.97 -4.46 -21.68
CA LYS A 32 -0.62 -5.77 -21.10
C LYS A 32 0.02 -5.61 -19.71
N VAL A 33 0.94 -4.66 -19.56
CA VAL A 33 1.58 -4.37 -18.26
C VAL A 33 0.55 -3.86 -17.26
N TYR A 34 -0.34 -2.95 -17.64
CA TYR A 34 -1.42 -2.46 -16.78
C TYR A 34 -2.29 -3.62 -16.27
N HIS A 35 -2.77 -4.49 -17.17
CA HIS A 35 -3.59 -5.64 -16.82
C HIS A 35 -2.84 -6.63 -15.93
N SER A 36 -1.54 -6.84 -16.18
CA SER A 36 -0.70 -7.71 -15.35
C SER A 36 -0.54 -7.21 -13.91
N ILE A 37 -0.51 -5.89 -13.68
CA ILE A 37 -0.07 -5.31 -12.41
C ILE A 37 -1.21 -4.70 -11.59
N LEU A 38 -2.22 -4.11 -12.25
CA LEU A 38 -3.27 -3.33 -11.60
C LEU A 38 -4.70 -3.86 -11.83
N VAL A 39 -4.86 -4.93 -12.60
CA VAL A 39 -6.18 -5.51 -12.88
C VAL A 39 -6.22 -6.95 -12.40
N ARG A 40 -7.22 -7.33 -11.63
CA ARG A 40 -7.53 -8.72 -11.31
C ARG A 40 -8.17 -9.36 -12.55
N THR A 41 -7.40 -10.14 -13.28
CA THR A 41 -7.81 -10.74 -14.55
C THR A 41 -8.60 -12.03 -14.38
N ASP A 42 -8.38 -12.72 -13.26
CA ASP A 42 -9.02 -13.97 -12.87
C ASP A 42 -9.08 -14.07 -11.34
N GLN A 43 -9.82 -15.05 -10.82
CA GLN A 43 -9.98 -15.22 -9.38
C GLN A 43 -8.72 -15.72 -8.67
N ASP A 44 -7.81 -16.35 -9.40
CA ASP A 44 -6.56 -16.87 -8.84
C ASP A 44 -5.48 -15.79 -8.65
N LYS A 45 -5.63 -14.69 -9.37
CA LYS A 45 -4.71 -13.57 -9.23
C LYS A 45 -4.92 -12.86 -7.90
N TRP A 46 -3.81 -12.67 -7.16
CA TRP A 46 -3.81 -12.06 -5.82
C TRP A 46 -4.70 -12.78 -4.80
N LYS A 47 -4.83 -14.09 -4.98
CA LYS A 47 -5.59 -14.94 -4.05
C LYS A 47 -4.87 -15.09 -2.70
N ARG A 48 -5.54 -15.68 -1.74
CA ARG A 48 -4.98 -16.05 -0.44
C ARG A 48 -4.01 -17.23 -0.58
N ALA A 49 -2.85 -16.98 -1.19
CA ALA A 49 -1.78 -17.94 -1.37
C ALA A 49 -0.44 -17.20 -1.45
N ASN A 50 0.68 -17.90 -1.33
CA ASN A 50 1.97 -17.27 -1.53
C ASN A 50 2.11 -16.78 -2.98
N SER A 51 2.13 -15.46 -3.17
CA SER A 51 2.22 -14.81 -4.47
C SER A 51 3.66 -14.74 -5.02
N TYR A 52 4.66 -15.08 -4.19
CA TYR A 52 6.08 -14.94 -4.51
C TYR A 52 6.89 -16.20 -4.16
N PRO A 53 6.49 -17.41 -4.61
CA PRO A 53 7.16 -18.66 -4.22
C PRO A 53 8.68 -18.68 -4.45
N PRO A 54 9.25 -18.00 -5.49
CA PRO A 54 10.70 -17.98 -5.69
C PRO A 54 11.46 -17.10 -4.70
N ASN A 55 10.78 -16.19 -3.98
CA ASN A 55 11.40 -15.31 -3.00
C ASN A 55 11.39 -15.97 -1.63
N LYS A 56 12.56 -16.43 -1.16
CA LYS A 56 12.70 -17.17 0.11
C LYS A 56 12.28 -16.35 1.34
N GLU A 57 12.60 -15.06 1.38
CA GLU A 57 12.21 -14.20 2.50
C GLU A 57 10.69 -14.01 2.53
N HIS A 58 10.09 -13.78 1.38
CA HIS A 58 8.64 -13.60 1.26
C HIS A 58 7.88 -14.87 1.61
N THR A 59 8.36 -16.03 1.14
CA THR A 59 7.80 -17.33 1.52
C THR A 59 7.92 -17.57 3.02
N ARG A 60 9.08 -17.28 3.64
CA ARG A 60 9.24 -17.39 5.09
C ARG A 60 8.29 -16.49 5.87
N MET A 61 8.10 -15.24 5.43
CA MET A 61 7.11 -14.34 6.05
C MET A 61 5.70 -14.91 5.96
N PHE A 62 5.33 -15.43 4.80
CA PHE A 62 4.04 -16.09 4.59
C PHE A 62 3.86 -17.29 5.52
N ASP A 63 4.84 -18.20 5.58
CA ASP A 63 4.78 -19.42 6.40
C ASP A 63 4.70 -19.08 7.89
N LEU A 64 5.49 -18.12 8.37
CA LEU A 64 5.45 -17.65 9.77
C LEU A 64 4.11 -17.00 10.11
N GLY A 65 3.55 -16.22 9.17
CA GLY A 65 2.22 -15.63 9.33
C GLY A 65 1.12 -16.69 9.39
N MET A 66 1.15 -17.68 8.51
CA MET A 66 0.20 -18.79 8.51
C MET A 66 0.30 -19.63 9.78
N GLN A 67 1.53 -19.87 10.29
CA GLN A 67 1.72 -20.56 11.57
C GLN A 67 1.10 -19.76 12.71
N TRP A 68 1.38 -18.44 12.77
CA TRP A 68 0.79 -17.57 13.78
C TRP A 68 -0.75 -17.61 13.76
N ALA A 69 -1.36 -17.55 12.57
CA ALA A 69 -2.82 -17.62 12.44
C ALA A 69 -3.37 -18.98 12.88
N ALA A 70 -2.67 -20.09 12.56
CA ALA A 70 -3.05 -21.43 13.01
C ALA A 70 -2.98 -21.56 14.53
N ASP A 71 -1.96 -20.99 15.18
CA ASP A 71 -1.81 -20.99 16.64
C ASP A 71 -2.89 -20.18 17.38
N HIS A 72 -3.61 -19.30 16.65
CA HIS A 72 -4.66 -18.42 17.21
C HIS A 72 -6.02 -18.63 16.53
N ILE A 73 -6.23 -19.78 15.91
CA ILE A 73 -7.46 -20.06 15.12
C ILE A 73 -8.73 -20.02 15.96
N ASP A 74 -8.64 -20.34 17.25
CA ASP A 74 -9.74 -20.28 18.22
C ASP A 74 -10.22 -18.86 18.50
N ARG A 75 -9.43 -17.83 18.17
CA ARG A 75 -9.73 -16.41 18.34
C ARG A 75 -10.14 -15.72 17.04
N MET A 76 -10.05 -16.44 15.92
CA MET A 76 -10.28 -15.89 14.59
C MET A 76 -11.75 -15.92 14.23
N HIS A 77 -12.28 -14.76 13.81
CA HIS A 77 -13.64 -14.57 13.32
C HIS A 77 -13.57 -13.99 11.91
N PRO A 78 -14.08 -14.69 10.87
CA PRO A 78 -14.23 -14.10 9.55
C PRO A 78 -15.22 -12.93 9.60
N VAL A 79 -14.86 -11.82 9.00
CA VAL A 79 -15.66 -10.62 8.95
C VAL A 79 -15.77 -10.08 7.54
N GLN A 80 -16.85 -9.34 7.26
CA GLN A 80 -17.10 -8.74 5.95
C GLN A 80 -17.76 -7.38 6.13
N ILE A 81 -17.38 -6.43 5.31
CA ILE A 81 -18.05 -5.14 5.18
C ILE A 81 -18.48 -4.91 3.73
N GLU A 82 -19.36 -3.96 3.51
CA GLU A 82 -19.70 -3.45 2.19
C GLU A 82 -19.22 -2.01 2.08
N ASN A 83 -18.44 -1.69 1.04
CA ASN A 83 -18.00 -0.33 0.73
C ASN A 83 -17.92 -0.11 -0.78
N ASP A 84 -18.40 1.03 -1.26
CA ASP A 84 -18.48 1.36 -2.70
C ASP A 84 -19.19 0.26 -3.54
N GLY A 85 -20.16 -0.47 -2.97
CA GLY A 85 -20.86 -1.59 -3.61
C GLY A 85 -20.02 -2.85 -3.77
N LEU A 86 -18.91 -2.98 -3.04
CA LEU A 86 -18.03 -4.15 -3.00
C LEU A 86 -18.10 -4.81 -1.63
N LYS A 87 -18.18 -6.13 -1.60
CA LYS A 87 -17.98 -6.93 -0.39
C LYS A 87 -16.48 -7.08 -0.16
N LEU A 88 -16.02 -6.63 1.01
CA LEU A 88 -14.64 -6.70 1.42
C LEU A 88 -14.50 -7.67 2.58
N ALA A 89 -13.53 -8.57 2.51
CA ALA A 89 -13.29 -9.62 3.47
C ALA A 89 -12.13 -9.28 4.41
N GLY A 90 -12.27 -9.70 5.66
CA GLY A 90 -11.22 -9.60 6.68
C GLY A 90 -11.31 -10.75 7.67
N GLU A 91 -10.37 -10.82 8.58
CA GLU A 91 -10.34 -11.76 9.68
C GLU A 91 -9.93 -11.03 10.96
N TYR A 92 -10.78 -11.14 11.97
CA TYR A 92 -10.61 -10.50 13.26
C TYR A 92 -10.16 -11.52 14.29
N PHE A 93 -9.07 -11.23 14.97
CA PHE A 93 -8.54 -12.03 16.09
C PHE A 93 -8.84 -11.29 17.38
N ASP A 94 -9.74 -11.86 18.20
CA ASP A 94 -10.19 -11.29 19.44
C ASP A 94 -9.32 -11.78 20.61
N PHE A 95 -8.56 -10.89 21.20
CA PHE A 95 -7.77 -11.11 22.41
C PHE A 95 -8.41 -10.47 23.65
N GLY A 96 -9.63 -9.97 23.55
CA GLY A 96 -10.36 -9.31 24.64
C GLY A 96 -9.85 -7.91 24.96
N ALA A 97 -9.25 -7.23 23.99
CA ALA A 97 -8.70 -5.87 24.16
C ALA A 97 -9.70 -4.79 23.72
N ASP A 98 -9.55 -3.57 24.27
CA ASP A 98 -10.29 -2.39 23.79
C ASP A 98 -9.64 -1.72 22.56
N ARG A 99 -8.37 -2.04 22.30
CA ARG A 99 -7.58 -1.54 21.17
C ARG A 99 -7.53 -2.57 20.05
N CYS A 100 -7.68 -2.15 18.81
CA CYS A 100 -7.54 -3.00 17.62
C CYS A 100 -6.48 -2.46 16.66
N ALA A 101 -5.55 -3.30 16.23
CA ALA A 101 -4.66 -3.00 15.13
C ALA A 101 -5.25 -3.52 13.82
N ILE A 102 -5.48 -2.64 12.84
CA ILE A 102 -5.93 -3.01 11.49
C ILE A 102 -4.73 -2.98 10.55
N ILE A 103 -4.44 -4.10 9.87
CA ILE A 103 -3.28 -4.25 9.00
C ILE A 103 -3.72 -4.30 7.54
N PHE A 104 -3.23 -3.33 6.76
CA PHE A 104 -3.51 -3.18 5.33
C PHE A 104 -2.29 -3.65 4.52
N PRO A 105 -2.44 -4.72 3.72
CA PRO A 105 -1.34 -5.33 2.99
C PRO A 105 -0.78 -4.45 1.87
N GLY A 106 0.38 -4.85 1.37
CA GLY A 106 1.00 -4.28 0.18
C GLY A 106 0.24 -4.60 -1.10
N ARG A 107 0.74 -4.05 -2.22
CA ARG A 107 0.18 -4.34 -3.54
C ARG A 107 0.42 -5.79 -3.92
N THR A 108 -0.58 -6.50 -4.39
CA THR A 108 -0.52 -7.92 -4.80
C THR A 108 -0.51 -8.93 -3.65
N GLU A 109 -0.64 -8.49 -2.42
CA GLU A 109 -0.70 -9.33 -1.22
C GLU A 109 -2.13 -9.45 -0.72
N SER A 110 -2.52 -10.63 -0.25
CA SER A 110 -3.75 -10.86 0.49
C SER A 110 -3.51 -10.70 2.01
N LEU A 111 -4.58 -10.75 2.79
CA LEU A 111 -4.50 -10.68 4.25
C LEU A 111 -3.60 -11.75 4.89
N TYR A 112 -3.32 -12.86 4.21
CA TYR A 112 -2.42 -13.91 4.72
C TYR A 112 -0.98 -13.43 4.96
N TYR A 113 -0.52 -12.43 4.18
CA TYR A 113 0.74 -11.76 4.47
C TYR A 113 0.67 -10.86 5.71
N SER A 114 -0.51 -10.33 6.00
CA SER A 114 -0.72 -9.44 7.15
C SER A 114 -0.61 -10.15 8.50
N TYR A 115 -0.88 -11.45 8.57
CA TYR A 115 -0.69 -12.24 9.79
C TYR A 115 0.73 -12.13 10.35
N TYR A 116 1.72 -12.07 9.46
CA TYR A 116 3.12 -11.95 9.85
C TYR A 116 3.40 -10.70 10.69
N PHE A 117 2.61 -9.65 10.55
CA PHE A 117 2.78 -8.39 11.27
C PHE A 117 1.94 -8.29 12.55
N ALA A 118 1.14 -9.30 12.87
CA ALA A 118 0.25 -9.30 14.04
C ALA A 118 0.98 -9.39 15.41
N PRO A 119 2.06 -10.17 15.58
CA PRO A 119 2.66 -10.43 16.90
C PRO A 119 2.97 -9.18 17.75
N PRO A 120 3.61 -8.10 17.25
CA PRO A 120 3.91 -6.95 18.08
C PRO A 120 2.66 -6.22 18.58
N TYR A 121 1.55 -6.28 17.85
CA TYR A 121 0.28 -5.69 18.26
C TYR A 121 -0.40 -6.49 19.36
N VAL A 122 -0.38 -7.82 19.26
CA VAL A 122 -0.88 -8.70 20.34
C VAL A 122 -0.07 -8.47 21.59
N GLN A 123 1.26 -8.36 21.49
CA GLN A 123 2.14 -8.05 22.61
C GLN A 123 1.85 -6.66 23.20
N ALA A 124 1.44 -5.70 22.37
CA ALA A 124 1.00 -4.36 22.81
C ALA A 124 -0.43 -4.35 23.39
N GLY A 125 -1.07 -5.50 23.58
CA GLY A 125 -2.44 -5.62 24.10
C GLY A 125 -3.52 -5.19 23.13
N CYS A 126 -3.37 -5.51 21.83
CA CYS A 126 -4.37 -5.22 20.81
C CYS A 126 -5.07 -6.49 20.34
N ASN A 127 -6.35 -6.36 19.99
CA ASN A 127 -6.98 -7.22 19.00
C ASN A 127 -6.35 -6.96 17.62
N VAL A 128 -6.49 -7.89 16.68
CA VAL A 128 -5.91 -7.74 15.33
C VAL A 128 -6.98 -7.97 14.27
N LEU A 129 -7.11 -7.04 13.35
CA LEU A 129 -7.94 -7.15 12.15
C LEU A 129 -7.03 -7.12 10.92
N VAL A 130 -7.01 -8.20 10.17
CA VAL A 130 -6.32 -8.25 8.87
C VAL A 130 -7.34 -8.24 7.75
N VAL A 131 -7.09 -7.49 6.69
CA VAL A 131 -8.06 -7.26 5.62
C VAL A 131 -7.49 -7.57 4.25
N ASP A 132 -8.33 -8.11 3.37
CA ASP A 132 -8.04 -8.15 1.94
C ASP A 132 -8.35 -6.79 1.31
N SER A 133 -7.39 -6.19 0.65
CA SER A 133 -7.64 -5.01 -0.17
C SER A 133 -8.67 -5.31 -1.27
N ARG A 134 -9.42 -4.30 -1.74
CA ARG A 134 -10.29 -4.49 -2.92
C ARG A 134 -9.53 -5.15 -4.06
N ALA A 135 -10.17 -6.02 -4.82
CA ALA A 135 -9.61 -6.86 -5.88
C ALA A 135 -8.57 -7.92 -5.42
N HIS A 136 -8.40 -8.16 -4.10
CA HIS A 136 -7.47 -9.17 -3.56
C HIS A 136 -8.20 -10.20 -2.70
N GLY A 137 -7.60 -11.37 -2.56
CA GLY A 137 -8.11 -12.44 -1.71
C GLY A 137 -9.58 -12.76 -1.95
N LEU A 138 -10.40 -12.69 -0.91
CA LEU A 138 -11.85 -12.88 -0.96
C LEU A 138 -12.62 -11.56 -1.13
N SER A 139 -11.94 -10.40 -1.11
CA SER A 139 -12.58 -9.12 -1.39
C SER A 139 -12.96 -9.01 -2.86
N GLU A 140 -14.13 -8.43 -3.12
CA GLU A 140 -14.59 -8.13 -4.47
C GLU A 140 -13.80 -6.98 -5.11
N GLY A 141 -14.05 -6.75 -6.37
CA GLY A 141 -13.42 -5.71 -7.17
C GLY A 141 -12.54 -6.26 -8.28
N LYS A 142 -12.14 -5.38 -9.16
CA LYS A 142 -11.37 -5.71 -10.36
C LYS A 142 -10.03 -4.96 -10.43
N TYR A 143 -9.95 -3.78 -9.84
CA TYR A 143 -8.83 -2.87 -10.02
C TYR A 143 -8.15 -2.55 -8.69
N ASN A 144 -6.82 -2.50 -8.72
CA ASN A 144 -6.03 -1.88 -7.67
C ASN A 144 -5.84 -0.40 -8.01
N TYR A 145 -6.28 0.47 -7.13
CA TYR A 145 -6.24 1.93 -7.32
C TYR A 145 -5.06 2.59 -6.59
N CYS A 146 -4.11 1.79 -6.12
CA CYS A 146 -2.86 2.28 -5.50
C CYS A 146 -3.09 3.26 -4.33
N GLY A 147 -4.09 3.01 -3.52
CA GLY A 147 -4.48 3.82 -2.37
C GLY A 147 -5.57 4.86 -2.66
N THR A 148 -5.80 5.24 -3.94
CA THR A 148 -6.70 6.37 -4.28
C THR A 148 -8.19 6.08 -4.14
N ARG A 149 -8.59 4.83 -4.03
CA ARG A 149 -9.93 4.38 -3.62
C ARG A 149 -9.88 3.53 -2.36
N GLU A 150 -8.79 2.80 -2.15
CA GLU A 150 -8.56 2.01 -0.94
C GLU A 150 -8.61 2.86 0.34
N TYR A 151 -8.42 4.19 0.26
CA TYR A 151 -8.58 5.05 1.43
C TYR A 151 -10.00 5.00 2.00
N SER A 152 -11.04 4.83 1.17
CA SER A 152 -12.41 4.67 1.66
C SER A 152 -12.61 3.34 2.37
N ASP A 153 -11.91 2.28 1.95
CA ASP A 153 -11.92 0.99 2.64
C ASP A 153 -11.26 1.08 4.02
N VAL A 154 -10.15 1.84 4.13
CA VAL A 154 -9.51 2.12 5.43
C VAL A 154 -10.50 2.76 6.39
N ILE A 155 -11.24 3.78 5.95
CA ILE A 155 -12.25 4.45 6.77
C ILE A 155 -13.40 3.49 7.15
N ALA A 156 -13.89 2.70 6.19
CA ALA A 156 -14.96 1.74 6.42
C ALA A 156 -14.57 0.65 7.42
N TRP A 157 -13.39 0.04 7.26
CA TRP A 157 -12.85 -0.95 8.18
C TRP A 157 -12.60 -0.37 9.59
N THR A 158 -12.12 0.87 9.66
CA THR A 158 -11.91 1.56 10.95
C THR A 158 -13.23 1.76 11.69
N ARG A 159 -14.28 2.22 10.98
CA ARG A 159 -15.62 2.35 11.57
C ARG A 159 -16.18 1.00 12.00
N PHE A 160 -16.03 -0.02 11.19
CA PHE A 160 -16.46 -1.38 11.51
C PHE A 160 -15.79 -1.90 12.80
N ALA A 161 -14.46 -1.73 12.92
CA ALA A 161 -13.71 -2.12 14.10
C ALA A 161 -14.21 -1.38 15.36
N ASN A 162 -14.56 -0.10 15.25
CA ASN A 162 -15.05 0.69 16.36
C ASN A 162 -16.51 0.40 16.69
N GLU A 163 -17.41 0.42 15.70
CA GLU A 163 -18.86 0.40 15.89
C GLU A 163 -19.43 -1.01 16.03
N GLN A 164 -18.86 -2.00 15.31
CA GLN A 164 -19.38 -3.36 15.27
C GLN A 164 -18.55 -4.35 16.11
N LEU A 165 -17.23 -4.15 16.17
CA LEU A 165 -16.33 -4.98 16.99
C LEU A 165 -16.02 -4.31 18.34
N HIS A 166 -16.60 -3.14 18.61
CA HIS A 166 -16.53 -2.41 19.89
C HIS A 166 -15.10 -2.07 20.36
N ASN A 167 -14.16 -1.88 19.43
CA ASN A 167 -12.82 -1.43 19.79
C ASN A 167 -12.79 0.10 19.88
N SER A 168 -12.62 0.64 21.08
CA SER A 168 -12.67 2.09 21.33
C SER A 168 -11.42 2.83 20.82
N ASP A 169 -10.31 2.13 20.63
CA ASP A 169 -9.03 2.62 20.17
C ASP A 169 -8.53 1.82 18.96
N VAL A 170 -8.17 2.49 17.87
CA VAL A 170 -7.74 1.84 16.63
C VAL A 170 -6.34 2.29 16.24
N VAL A 171 -5.48 1.32 15.92
CA VAL A 171 -4.16 1.51 15.33
C VAL A 171 -4.22 1.07 13.87
N LEU A 172 -3.74 1.89 12.95
CA LEU A 172 -3.67 1.52 11.53
C LEU A 172 -2.25 1.19 11.14
N HIS A 173 -2.03 0.00 10.59
CA HIS A 173 -0.74 -0.37 10.00
C HIS A 173 -0.89 -0.59 8.51
N GLY A 174 -0.17 0.18 7.71
CA GLY A 174 -0.19 0.06 6.25
C GLY A 174 1.18 -0.22 5.66
N ILE A 175 1.26 -1.24 4.79
CA ILE A 175 2.48 -1.67 4.12
C ILE A 175 2.44 -1.17 2.67
N CYS A 176 3.45 -0.42 2.23
CA CYS A 176 3.59 0.06 0.85
C CYS A 176 2.32 0.78 0.33
N VAL A 177 1.51 0.12 -0.53
CA VAL A 177 0.22 0.65 -1.03
C VAL A 177 -0.82 0.75 0.09
N GLY A 178 -0.85 -0.20 1.02
CA GLY A 178 -1.68 -0.11 2.22
C GLY A 178 -1.34 1.12 3.06
N GLY A 179 -0.04 1.43 3.22
CA GLY A 179 0.43 2.65 3.88
C GLY A 179 0.00 3.93 3.15
N ALA A 180 0.01 3.90 1.82
CA ALA A 180 -0.51 5.04 1.04
C ALA A 180 -2.01 5.23 1.25
N ALA A 181 -2.80 4.13 1.27
CA ALA A 181 -4.23 4.18 1.54
C ALA A 181 -4.53 4.77 2.93
N VAL A 182 -3.79 4.33 3.96
CA VAL A 182 -3.90 4.84 5.34
C VAL A 182 -3.60 6.35 5.40
N VAL A 183 -2.50 6.80 4.80
CA VAL A 183 -2.14 8.24 4.79
C VAL A 183 -3.15 9.08 4.01
N LEU A 184 -3.64 8.57 2.87
CA LEU A 184 -4.68 9.24 2.09
C LEU A 184 -6.00 9.32 2.85
N ALA A 185 -6.36 8.28 3.62
CA ALA A 185 -7.52 8.27 4.52
C ALA A 185 -7.35 9.28 5.66
N ALA A 186 -6.19 9.27 6.34
CA ALA A 186 -5.91 10.14 7.47
C ALA A 186 -5.88 11.64 7.11
N ALA A 187 -5.76 11.96 5.83
CA ALA A 187 -5.82 13.32 5.33
C ALA A 187 -7.27 13.80 5.00
N LYS A 188 -8.28 12.96 5.21
CA LYS A 188 -9.69 13.25 4.90
C LYS A 188 -10.43 13.82 6.10
N PRO A 189 -11.39 14.73 5.89
CA PRO A 189 -12.22 15.26 6.97
C PRO A 189 -13.04 14.19 7.72
N GLU A 190 -13.48 13.15 6.99
CA GLU A 190 -14.28 12.03 7.50
C GLU A 190 -13.48 10.93 8.19
N PHE A 191 -12.17 11.13 8.40
CA PHE A 191 -11.29 10.16 9.08
C PHE A 191 -11.75 9.91 10.52
N PRO A 192 -11.91 8.65 10.94
CA PRO A 192 -12.49 8.31 12.23
C PRO A 192 -11.63 8.80 13.41
N ALA A 193 -12.28 9.41 14.40
CA ALA A 193 -11.61 9.96 15.59
C ALA A 193 -11.08 8.88 16.55
N CYS A 194 -11.54 7.64 16.43
CA CYS A 194 -11.08 6.50 17.22
C CYS A 194 -9.63 6.05 16.86
N VAL A 195 -9.04 6.57 15.77
CA VAL A 195 -7.67 6.23 15.40
C VAL A 195 -6.69 6.99 16.27
N SER A 196 -5.92 6.27 17.08
CA SER A 196 -4.91 6.85 17.97
C SER A 196 -3.51 6.88 17.36
N HIS A 197 -3.15 5.88 16.53
CA HIS A 197 -1.80 5.72 15.99
C HIS A 197 -1.83 5.19 14.56
N ILE A 198 -0.83 5.58 13.79
CA ILE A 198 -0.58 5.10 12.43
C ILE A 198 0.84 4.55 12.34
N VAL A 199 1.00 3.37 11.77
CA VAL A 199 2.30 2.76 11.42
C VAL A 199 2.34 2.58 9.91
N VAL A 200 3.42 3.04 9.27
CA VAL A 200 3.61 2.86 7.82
C VAL A 200 4.96 2.23 7.54
N GLU A 201 4.95 1.11 6.80
CA GLU A 201 6.16 0.44 6.33
C GLU A 201 6.40 0.71 4.85
N GLY A 202 7.63 1.11 4.49
CA GLY A 202 8.04 1.25 3.10
C GLY A 202 7.17 2.25 2.30
N LEU A 203 6.64 3.28 2.94
CA LEU A 203 5.75 4.25 2.32
C LEU A 203 6.45 5.02 1.18
N PHE A 204 5.89 4.96 -0.02
CA PHE A 204 6.37 5.76 -1.14
C PHE A 204 5.84 7.21 -1.11
N ALA A 205 6.59 8.14 -1.67
CA ALA A 205 6.13 9.53 -1.79
C ALA A 205 5.06 9.70 -2.88
N THR A 206 5.24 9.05 -4.04
CA THR A 206 4.26 8.96 -5.12
C THR A 206 4.32 7.59 -5.78
N PHE A 207 3.17 7.00 -6.09
CA PHE A 207 3.12 5.71 -6.76
C PHE A 207 3.82 5.73 -8.13
N ARG A 208 3.69 6.84 -8.89
CA ARG A 208 4.35 6.98 -10.17
C ARG A 208 5.87 6.81 -10.09
N GLU A 209 6.53 7.37 -9.06
CA GLU A 209 7.98 7.22 -8.88
C GLU A 209 8.33 5.79 -8.49
N SER A 210 7.64 5.21 -7.52
CA SER A 210 7.81 3.81 -7.10
C SER A 210 7.65 2.85 -8.29
N PHE A 211 6.58 3.00 -9.06
CA PHE A 211 6.32 2.17 -10.23
C PHE A 211 7.40 2.32 -11.32
N LYS A 212 7.90 3.54 -11.56
CA LYS A 212 9.03 3.80 -12.45
C LYS A 212 10.29 3.05 -12.01
N LEU A 213 10.54 2.98 -10.71
CA LEU A 213 11.69 2.26 -10.14
C LEU A 213 11.55 0.75 -10.32
N HIS A 214 10.35 0.18 -10.12
CA HIS A 214 10.06 -1.22 -10.44
C HIS A 214 10.32 -1.54 -11.92
N MET A 215 9.80 -0.71 -12.84
CA MET A 215 10.05 -0.90 -14.27
C MET A 215 11.54 -0.91 -14.59
N LYS A 216 12.33 -0.01 -13.99
CA LYS A 216 13.78 0.04 -14.18
C LYS A 216 14.50 -1.20 -13.63
N ALA A 217 14.11 -1.66 -12.43
CA ALA A 217 14.67 -2.87 -11.82
C ALA A 217 14.43 -4.11 -12.70
N GLU A 218 13.23 -4.18 -13.33
CA GLU A 218 12.87 -5.23 -14.27
C GLU A 218 13.38 -5.00 -15.70
N LYS A 219 14.23 -3.99 -15.93
CA LYS A 219 14.79 -3.62 -17.24
C LYS A 219 13.71 -3.33 -18.30
N LYS A 220 12.53 -2.89 -17.89
CA LYS A 220 11.43 -2.51 -18.78
C LYS A 220 11.60 -1.07 -19.30
N PRO A 221 11.21 -0.78 -20.56
CA PRO A 221 11.27 0.58 -21.09
C PRO A 221 10.33 1.50 -20.31
N VAL A 222 10.86 2.65 -19.87
CA VAL A 222 10.08 3.62 -19.10
C VAL A 222 9.31 4.58 -20.01
N PHE A 223 9.97 5.14 -21.04
CA PHE A 223 9.34 6.06 -21.98
C PHE A 223 9.09 5.35 -23.33
N PRO A 224 7.91 5.51 -23.94
CA PRO A 224 6.72 6.21 -23.47
C PRO A 224 5.83 5.36 -22.55
N VAL A 225 6.12 4.05 -22.40
CA VAL A 225 5.27 2.98 -21.82
C VAL A 225 4.70 3.35 -20.45
N LEU A 226 5.48 3.97 -19.56
CA LEU A 226 4.98 4.39 -18.25
C LEU A 226 3.80 5.37 -18.35
N ASN A 227 3.86 6.31 -19.28
CA ASN A 227 2.79 7.29 -19.48
C ASN A 227 1.54 6.64 -20.06
N GLU A 228 1.75 5.70 -20.98
CA GLU A 228 0.68 4.93 -21.61
C GLU A 228 -0.01 4.00 -20.60
N ILE A 229 0.74 3.33 -19.71
CA ILE A 229 0.16 2.51 -18.62
C ILE A 229 -0.82 3.36 -17.80
N PHE A 230 -0.43 4.55 -17.39
CA PHE A 230 -1.29 5.40 -16.57
C PHE A 230 -2.42 6.07 -17.36
N TRP A 231 -2.23 6.27 -18.66
CA TRP A 231 -3.31 6.69 -19.55
C TRP A 231 -4.35 5.58 -19.70
N VAL A 232 -3.93 4.33 -19.96
CA VAL A 232 -4.82 3.16 -20.03
C VAL A 232 -5.55 2.96 -18.70
N ALA A 233 -4.82 3.02 -17.57
CA ALA A 233 -5.41 2.90 -16.24
C ALA A 233 -6.50 3.95 -16.00
N ARG A 234 -6.27 5.21 -16.43
CA ARG A 234 -7.27 6.26 -16.34
C ARG A 234 -8.51 5.97 -17.20
N MET A 235 -8.31 5.45 -18.42
CA MET A 235 -9.41 5.17 -19.36
C MET A 235 -10.23 3.96 -18.94
N GLU A 236 -9.59 2.88 -18.45
CA GLU A 236 -10.27 1.63 -18.13
C GLU A 236 -10.83 1.59 -16.70
N SER A 237 -10.15 2.17 -15.71
CA SER A 237 -10.56 2.12 -14.30
C SER A 237 -10.85 3.49 -13.68
N GLY A 238 -10.54 4.58 -14.37
CA GLY A 238 -10.63 5.93 -13.81
C GLY A 238 -9.49 6.29 -12.86
N LEU A 239 -8.44 5.46 -12.72
CA LEU A 239 -7.30 5.72 -11.85
C LEU A 239 -6.57 7.00 -12.27
N LYS A 240 -6.54 7.97 -11.38
CA LYS A 240 -5.71 9.16 -11.50
C LYS A 240 -4.43 8.96 -10.68
N VAL A 241 -3.42 8.30 -11.27
CA VAL A 241 -2.18 7.92 -10.58
C VAL A 241 -1.48 9.08 -9.84
N ARG A 242 -1.67 10.32 -10.32
CA ARG A 242 -1.13 11.53 -9.66
C ARG A 242 -1.72 11.77 -8.28
N ASP A 243 -2.87 11.20 -7.97
CA ASP A 243 -3.54 11.35 -6.68
C ASP A 243 -3.04 10.29 -5.68
N SER A 244 -2.40 9.21 -6.16
CA SER A 244 -1.64 8.26 -5.32
C SER A 244 -0.29 8.88 -4.93
N ALA A 245 -0.34 9.88 -4.07
CA ALA A 245 0.79 10.71 -3.70
C ALA A 245 0.73 11.16 -2.23
N PRO A 246 1.06 10.29 -1.27
CA PRO A 246 1.12 10.63 0.15
C PRO A 246 1.86 11.94 0.46
N ILE A 247 2.91 12.25 -0.29
CA ILE A 247 3.67 13.49 -0.12
C ILE A 247 2.83 14.76 -0.31
N ARG A 248 1.67 14.67 -0.97
CA ARG A 248 0.80 15.83 -1.21
C ARG A 248 -0.15 16.14 -0.06
N CYS A 249 -0.32 15.18 0.86
CA CYS A 249 -1.31 15.30 1.94
C CYS A 249 -0.81 14.89 3.32
N ILE A 250 0.42 14.41 3.44
CA ILE A 250 1.00 13.96 4.73
C ILE A 250 1.01 15.07 5.80
N ASP A 251 1.05 16.32 5.38
CA ASP A 251 0.93 17.50 6.25
C ASP A 251 -0.48 17.72 6.82
N LYS A 252 -1.47 17.00 6.32
CA LYS A 252 -2.86 17.00 6.83
C LYS A 252 -3.12 15.92 7.88
N VAL A 253 -2.23 14.95 8.02
CA VAL A 253 -2.31 13.93 9.07
C VAL A 253 -2.17 14.59 10.42
N ARG A 254 -3.02 14.22 11.38
CA ARG A 254 -3.02 14.77 12.76
C ARG A 254 -2.75 13.71 13.82
N VAL A 255 -2.90 12.44 13.45
CA VAL A 255 -2.67 11.29 14.30
C VAL A 255 -1.17 10.99 14.37
N PRO A 256 -0.61 10.63 15.54
CA PRO A 256 0.76 10.15 15.66
C PRO A 256 1.12 9.09 14.62
N ILE A 257 2.29 9.22 13.99
CA ILE A 257 2.69 8.32 12.89
C ILE A 257 4.13 7.81 13.07
N LEU A 258 4.29 6.49 12.99
CA LEU A 258 5.57 5.80 12.96
C LEU A 258 5.91 5.41 11.52
N PHE A 259 7.06 5.86 11.04
CA PHE A 259 7.62 5.44 9.75
C PHE A 259 8.66 4.36 9.98
N LEU A 260 8.44 3.16 9.44
CA LEU A 260 9.39 2.06 9.38
C LEU A 260 9.97 1.99 7.97
N HIS A 261 11.28 2.19 7.83
CA HIS A 261 11.86 2.34 6.50
C HIS A 261 13.25 1.73 6.37
N GLY A 262 13.49 1.06 5.23
CA GLY A 262 14.78 0.46 4.92
C GLY A 262 15.78 1.45 4.35
N THR A 263 17.03 1.44 4.85
CA THR A 263 18.11 2.29 4.29
C THR A 263 18.47 1.93 2.86
N LYS A 264 18.14 0.70 2.42
CA LYS A 264 18.41 0.14 1.08
C LYS A 264 17.16 -0.05 0.24
N ASP A 265 16.02 0.55 0.62
CA ASP A 265 14.78 0.43 -0.16
C ASP A 265 14.95 1.07 -1.55
N ALA A 266 14.87 0.23 -2.58
CA ALA A 266 15.05 0.64 -3.98
C ALA A 266 13.76 1.14 -4.64
N PHE A 267 12.59 0.90 -4.03
CA PHE A 267 11.27 1.20 -4.59
C PHE A 267 10.56 2.36 -3.89
N SER A 268 10.79 2.50 -2.58
CA SER A 268 10.40 3.66 -1.79
C SER A 268 11.66 4.32 -1.25
N LEU A 269 12.30 5.15 -2.07
CA LEU A 269 13.65 5.63 -1.82
C LEU A 269 13.81 6.30 -0.44
N PRO A 270 14.89 6.03 0.32
CA PRO A 270 15.13 6.61 1.65
C PRO A 270 15.08 8.15 1.67
N ARG A 271 15.53 8.82 0.60
CA ARG A 271 15.40 10.27 0.47
C ARG A 271 13.93 10.74 0.48
N ARG A 272 13.01 9.91 -0.05
CA ARG A 272 11.58 10.20 -0.08
C ARG A 272 10.93 9.99 1.29
N ALA A 273 11.37 8.97 2.02
CA ALA A 273 10.96 8.79 3.40
C ALA A 273 11.35 9.99 4.27
N ARG A 274 12.57 10.52 4.12
CA ARG A 274 13.00 11.77 4.81
C ARG A 274 12.13 12.96 4.41
N GLN A 275 11.73 13.09 3.14
CA GLN A 275 10.84 14.17 2.67
C GLN A 275 9.43 14.04 3.25
N LEU A 276 8.86 12.83 3.29
CA LEU A 276 7.58 12.55 3.92
C LEU A 276 7.62 12.88 5.41
N TYR A 277 8.65 12.40 6.11
CA TYR A 277 8.87 12.68 7.52
C TYR A 277 9.00 14.19 7.78
N ALA A 278 9.82 14.90 7.02
CA ALA A 278 10.01 16.34 7.18
C ALA A 278 8.70 17.12 6.95
N LYS A 279 7.88 16.70 5.98
CA LYS A 279 6.62 17.37 5.64
C LYS A 279 5.47 17.04 6.60
N CYS A 280 5.50 15.89 7.26
CA CYS A 280 4.48 15.50 8.24
C CYS A 280 4.51 16.46 9.44
N THR A 281 3.35 16.96 9.85
CA THR A 281 3.20 17.91 10.98
C THR A 281 2.69 17.26 12.26
N ALA A 282 2.17 16.02 12.18
CA ALA A 282 1.75 15.24 13.34
C ALA A 282 2.95 14.83 14.23
N PRO A 283 2.74 14.43 15.47
CA PRO A 283 3.74 13.69 16.24
C PRO A 283 4.25 12.49 15.41
N LYS A 284 5.56 12.33 15.32
CA LYS A 284 6.12 11.38 14.36
C LYS A 284 7.42 10.78 14.83
N GLN A 285 7.65 9.53 14.45
CA GLN A 285 8.90 8.81 14.62
C GLN A 285 9.35 8.22 13.29
N LEU A 286 10.64 8.06 13.08
CA LEU A 286 11.22 7.41 11.90
C LEU A 286 12.30 6.45 12.36
N VAL A 287 12.09 5.16 12.13
CA VAL A 287 13.04 4.10 12.45
C VAL A 287 13.63 3.55 11.17
N TRP A 288 14.95 3.61 11.08
CA TRP A 288 15.71 3.08 9.94
C TRP A 288 16.15 1.64 10.20
N MET A 289 16.05 0.83 9.16
CA MET A 289 16.51 -0.55 9.16
C MET A 289 17.55 -0.76 8.09
N ASP A 290 18.70 -1.32 8.45
CA ASP A 290 19.84 -1.50 7.53
C ASP A 290 19.80 -2.81 6.79
N LYS A 291 19.01 -3.77 7.26
CA LYS A 291 18.83 -5.09 6.64
C LYS A 291 17.46 -5.16 5.99
N GLY A 292 17.37 -5.97 4.94
CA GLY A 292 16.14 -6.17 4.20
C GLY A 292 15.93 -5.14 3.08
N SER A 293 15.20 -5.58 2.08
CA SER A 293 14.73 -4.77 0.96
C SER A 293 13.32 -4.25 1.24
N HIS A 294 12.71 -3.60 0.25
CA HIS A 294 11.31 -3.17 0.32
C HIS A 294 10.36 -4.32 0.75
N SER A 295 9.51 -4.08 1.73
CA SER A 295 8.56 -5.06 2.32
C SER A 295 9.20 -6.28 3.03
N HIS A 296 10.51 -6.29 3.29
CA HIS A 296 11.21 -7.35 4.03
C HIS A 296 11.93 -6.80 5.28
N LEU A 297 11.40 -5.72 5.86
CA LEU A 297 12.06 -5.06 6.98
C LEU A 297 11.97 -5.89 8.25
N ARG A 298 10.77 -6.33 8.62
CA ARG A 298 10.55 -7.09 9.86
C ARG A 298 11.32 -8.40 9.88
N ILE A 299 11.33 -9.18 8.78
CA ILE A 299 11.99 -10.51 8.73
C ILE A 299 13.50 -10.44 8.94
N ASN A 300 14.10 -9.30 8.62
CA ASN A 300 15.54 -9.06 8.75
C ASN A 300 15.92 -8.24 9.99
N ASN A 301 14.94 -7.65 10.71
CA ASN A 301 15.18 -6.77 11.85
C ASN A 301 14.08 -6.92 12.93
N THR A 302 13.66 -8.14 13.22
CA THR A 302 12.46 -8.42 14.03
C THR A 302 12.46 -7.66 15.36
N GLU A 303 13.56 -7.70 16.13
CA GLU A 303 13.65 -7.04 17.43
C GLU A 303 13.50 -5.51 17.31
N VAL A 304 14.18 -4.89 16.34
CA VAL A 304 14.12 -3.43 16.12
C VAL A 304 12.73 -3.02 15.65
N TYR A 305 12.15 -3.82 14.75
CA TYR A 305 10.82 -3.56 14.19
C TYR A 305 9.73 -3.65 15.25
N ASP A 306 9.69 -4.79 15.95
CA ASP A 306 8.69 -5.06 16.98
C ASP A 306 8.86 -4.10 18.16
N GLY A 307 10.10 -3.88 18.62
CA GLY A 307 10.42 -2.91 19.66
C GLY A 307 10.00 -1.48 19.33
N ALA A 308 10.13 -1.05 18.06
CA ALA A 308 9.68 0.27 17.62
C ALA A 308 8.14 0.41 17.70
N ILE A 309 7.39 -0.64 17.33
CA ILE A 309 5.93 -0.63 17.45
C ILE A 309 5.51 -0.60 18.93
N LEU A 310 6.10 -1.46 19.76
CA LEU A 310 5.80 -1.51 21.19
C LEU A 310 6.04 -0.16 21.86
N ALA A 311 7.22 0.43 21.68
CA ALA A 311 7.55 1.72 22.25
C ALA A 311 6.66 2.87 21.74
N PHE A 312 6.20 2.77 20.48
CA PHE A 312 5.32 3.79 19.89
C PHE A 312 3.89 3.70 20.43
N LEU A 313 3.41 2.49 20.80
CA LEU A 313 2.06 2.26 21.32
C LEU A 313 1.97 2.34 22.84
N GLU A 314 3.11 2.36 23.53
CA GLU A 314 3.12 2.57 24.98
C GLU A 314 2.48 3.93 25.34
N PRO A 315 1.64 3.98 26.38
CA PRO A 315 1.14 5.27 26.87
C PRO A 315 2.33 6.17 27.19
N SER A 316 2.39 7.37 26.59
CA SER A 316 3.37 8.37 26.99
C SER A 316 3.19 8.58 28.48
N VAL A 317 4.17 8.16 29.28
CA VAL A 317 4.22 8.58 30.69
C VAL A 317 4.37 10.09 30.64
N VAL A 318 3.24 10.79 30.82
CA VAL A 318 3.25 12.24 30.95
C VAL A 318 4.00 12.50 32.27
N ALA A 319 5.26 12.92 32.14
CA ALA A 319 6.07 13.39 33.24
C ALA A 319 5.63 14.78 33.72
#